data_54f74b24e41c888aa6e2109aa7a44fa7
#
_entry.id   54f74b24e41c888aa6e2109aa7a44fa7
#
_cell.length_a   1.000
_cell.length_b   1.000
_cell.length_c   1.000
_cell.angle_alpha   90.00
_cell.angle_beta   90.00
_cell.angle_gamma   90.00
#
_symmetry.space_group_name_H-M   'P 1'
#
loop_
_entity.id
_entity.type
_entity.pdbx_description
1 polymer ?
#
loop_
_entity_poly.entity_id
_entity_poly.type
_entity_poly.pdbx_seq_one_letter_code
_entity_poly.pdbx_strand_id
1 'polypeptide(L)'
;MQIPIKNVGNERLVDAFQRHYYYLRLSITDQCNFRCNYCLPNGYQPEANKPSFLTLSEITHIARAFAAMGTEKIRLTGGEPTLRKDFLTIAESVADVEGIRHVALTTNGYRMAKDVADWKRAGVTSVNVSVDSLDPRMFH
;
A
#
# COMPACT_ATOMS: atom_id res chain seq x y z
N MET A 1 -5.84 12.59 20.12
CA MET A 1 -7.17 12.10 20.51
C MET A 1 -7.24 10.63 20.16
N GLN A 2 -7.08 9.73 21.16
CA GLN A 2 -7.17 8.29 20.95
C GLN A 2 -8.65 7.93 20.97
N ILE A 3 -9.20 7.51 19.85
CA ILE A 3 -10.53 6.91 19.79
C ILE A 3 -10.38 5.50 20.34
N PRO A 4 -11.01 5.14 21.47
CA PRO A 4 -10.95 3.78 21.97
C PRO A 4 -11.66 2.87 20.98
N ILE A 5 -10.92 1.92 20.41
CA ILE A 5 -11.52 0.82 19.65
C ILE A 5 -12.28 0.01 20.67
N LYS A 6 -13.60 0.23 20.78
CA LYS A 6 -14.50 -0.71 21.46
C LYS A 6 -14.30 -2.05 20.78
N ASN A 7 -14.18 -3.12 21.58
CA ASN A 7 -14.17 -4.49 21.08
C ASN A 7 -15.22 -4.62 19.97
N VAL A 8 -14.77 -4.53 18.73
CA VAL A 8 -15.57 -4.95 17.59
C VAL A 8 -15.58 -6.47 17.75
N GLY A 9 -16.66 -6.99 18.26
CA GLY A 9 -16.83 -8.43 18.38
C GLY A 9 -16.57 -9.04 17.01
N ASN A 10 -16.24 -10.30 16.96
CA ASN A 10 -15.83 -11.17 15.86
C ASN A 10 -16.54 -10.96 14.49
N GLU A 11 -16.86 -9.74 14.14
CA GLU A 11 -17.52 -9.35 12.89
C GLU A 11 -16.48 -9.27 11.79
N ARG A 12 -16.34 -10.38 11.10
CA ARG A 12 -15.57 -10.43 9.85
C ARG A 12 -16.25 -9.57 8.80
N LEU A 13 -15.47 -8.89 7.94
CA LEU A 13 -16.00 -8.20 6.77
C LEU A 13 -16.58 -9.24 5.80
N VAL A 14 -17.90 -9.36 5.81
CA VAL A 14 -18.68 -10.30 5.00
C VAL A 14 -19.82 -9.53 4.35
N ASP A 15 -20.03 -9.73 3.07
CA ASP A 15 -21.18 -9.14 2.37
C ASP A 15 -22.47 -10.00 2.50
N ALA A 16 -23.56 -9.49 1.93
CA ALA A 16 -24.84 -10.20 1.92
C ALA A 16 -24.81 -11.55 1.16
N PHE A 17 -23.76 -11.81 0.37
CA PHE A 17 -23.54 -13.05 -0.36
C PHE A 17 -22.54 -13.99 0.36
N GLN A 18 -22.21 -13.73 1.61
CA GLN A 18 -21.26 -14.51 2.42
C GLN A 18 -19.82 -14.48 1.88
N ARG A 19 -19.44 -13.46 1.10
CA ARG A 19 -18.06 -13.30 0.64
C ARG A 19 -17.25 -12.57 1.72
N HIS A 20 -16.11 -13.16 2.07
CA HIS A 20 -15.19 -12.62 3.07
C HIS A 20 -14.16 -11.69 2.43
N TYR A 21 -13.96 -10.50 3.01
CA TYR A 21 -12.97 -9.52 2.56
C TYR A 21 -11.72 -9.59 3.44
N TYR A 22 -10.84 -10.51 3.12
CA TYR A 22 -9.57 -10.73 3.82
C TYR A 22 -8.40 -9.89 3.25
N TYR A 23 -8.65 -9.08 2.22
CA TYR A 23 -7.65 -8.34 1.47
C TYR A 23 -8.00 -6.87 1.36
N LEU A 24 -7.07 -6.00 1.80
CA LEU A 24 -7.16 -4.54 1.68
C LEU A 24 -6.10 -4.04 0.68
N ARG A 25 -6.51 -3.14 -0.22
CA ARG A 25 -5.58 -2.30 -0.99
C ARG A 25 -5.56 -0.91 -0.38
N LEU A 26 -4.37 -0.46 0.05
CA LEU A 26 -4.17 0.82 0.70
C LEU A 26 -3.24 1.69 -0.13
N SER A 27 -3.78 2.77 -0.69
CA SER A 27 -2.99 3.81 -1.34
C SER A 27 -2.34 4.69 -0.26
N ILE A 28 -1.01 4.75 -0.25
CA ILE A 28 -0.25 5.52 0.74
C ILE A 28 0.33 6.82 0.18
N THR A 29 0.26 7.02 -1.14
CA THR A 29 0.70 8.23 -1.84
C THR A 29 0.05 8.28 -3.21
N ASP A 30 -0.06 9.46 -3.79
CA ASP A 30 -0.41 9.67 -5.18
C ASP A 30 0.78 10.13 -6.04
N GLN A 31 1.93 10.38 -5.41
CA GLN A 31 3.16 10.72 -6.13
C GLN A 31 3.63 9.54 -6.98
N CYS A 32 4.01 9.83 -8.22
CA CYS A 32 4.60 8.87 -9.13
C CYS A 32 5.72 9.53 -9.93
N ASN A 33 6.77 8.78 -10.21
CA ASN A 33 7.90 9.23 -11.04
C ASN A 33 7.74 8.87 -12.52
N PHE A 34 6.64 8.16 -12.89
CA PHE A 34 6.32 7.85 -14.28
C PHE A 34 5.17 8.73 -14.81
N ARG A 35 5.06 8.78 -16.15
CA ARG A 35 4.04 9.54 -16.89
C ARG A 35 3.30 8.63 -17.86
N CYS A 36 2.77 7.51 -17.35
CA CYS A 36 2.02 6.59 -18.20
C CYS A 36 0.81 7.28 -18.80
N ASN A 37 0.65 7.20 -20.12
CA ASN A 37 -0.36 7.93 -20.90
C ASN A 37 -1.81 7.69 -20.40
N TYR A 38 -2.09 6.50 -19.91
CA TYR A 38 -3.42 6.11 -19.41
C TYR A 38 -3.64 6.47 -17.92
N CYS A 39 -2.59 6.90 -17.19
CA CYS A 39 -2.67 7.16 -15.75
C CYS A 39 -2.36 8.62 -15.41
N LEU A 40 -1.12 9.06 -15.66
CA LEU A 40 -0.63 10.41 -15.37
C LEU A 40 0.09 10.98 -16.60
N PRO A 41 -0.61 11.28 -17.69
CA PRO A 41 0.02 11.70 -18.96
C PRO A 41 0.90 12.95 -18.83
N ASN A 42 0.53 13.85 -17.90
CA ASN A 42 1.29 15.07 -17.61
C ASN A 42 2.27 14.92 -16.43
N GLY A 43 2.44 13.69 -15.90
CA GLY A 43 3.17 13.43 -14.69
C GLY A 43 2.42 13.86 -13.43
N TYR A 44 3.01 13.56 -12.27
CA TYR A 44 2.43 13.99 -11.00
C TYR A 44 2.53 15.52 -10.87
N GLN A 45 1.39 16.14 -10.56
CA GLN A 45 1.29 17.59 -10.31
C GLN A 45 0.88 17.80 -8.84
N PRO A 46 1.76 18.40 -8.01
CA PRO A 46 1.39 18.73 -6.63
C PRO A 46 0.28 19.80 -6.62
N GLU A 47 -0.79 19.53 -5.90
CA GLU A 47 -1.86 20.52 -5.69
C GLU A 47 -1.61 21.28 -4.40
N ALA A 48 -1.66 22.63 -4.46
CA ALA A 48 -1.30 23.51 -3.34
C ALA A 48 -2.18 23.32 -2.09
N ASN A 49 -3.44 22.90 -2.27
CA ASN A 49 -4.42 22.73 -1.19
C ASN A 49 -4.77 21.26 -0.91
N LYS A 50 -3.98 20.32 -1.41
CA LYS A 50 -4.24 18.89 -1.19
C LYS A 50 -3.95 18.51 0.26
N PRO A 51 -4.82 17.72 0.90
CA PRO A 51 -4.52 17.13 2.19
C PRO A 51 -3.19 16.37 2.17
N SER A 52 -2.48 16.37 3.29
CA SER A 52 -1.27 15.54 3.44
C SER A 52 -1.61 14.07 3.29
N PHE A 53 -0.63 13.28 2.84
CA PHE A 53 -0.78 11.82 2.83
C PHE A 53 -1.01 11.28 4.24
N LEU A 54 -1.62 10.11 4.31
CA LEU A 54 -1.76 9.39 5.58
C LEU A 54 -0.40 9.29 6.29
N THR A 55 -0.40 9.63 7.55
CA THR A 55 0.76 9.45 8.42
C THR A 55 1.00 7.98 8.74
N LEU A 56 2.19 7.64 9.22
CA LEU A 56 2.50 6.29 9.69
C LEU A 56 1.48 5.81 10.75
N SER A 57 1.11 6.69 11.68
CA SER A 57 0.14 6.38 12.74
C SER A 57 -1.26 6.05 12.17
N GLU A 58 -1.73 6.83 11.20
CA GLU A 58 -3.02 6.60 10.55
C GLU A 58 -3.02 5.30 9.74
N ILE A 59 -1.94 5.02 8.99
CA ILE A 59 -1.78 3.78 8.23
C ILE A 59 -1.80 2.57 9.17
N THR A 60 -1.05 2.63 10.27
CA THR A 60 -1.00 1.56 11.27
C THR A 60 -2.37 1.37 11.94
N HIS A 61 -3.08 2.47 12.23
CA HIS A 61 -4.43 2.41 12.79
C HIS A 61 -5.43 1.75 11.83
N ILE A 62 -5.39 2.11 10.55
CA ILE A 62 -6.19 1.47 9.50
C ILE A 62 -5.88 -0.03 9.43
N ALA A 63 -4.59 -0.39 9.40
CA ALA A 63 -4.17 -1.79 9.33
C ALA A 63 -4.72 -2.61 10.52
N ARG A 64 -4.63 -2.08 11.74
CA ARG A 64 -5.17 -2.71 12.95
C ARG A 64 -6.69 -2.85 12.90
N ALA A 65 -7.41 -1.82 12.47
CA ALA A 65 -8.86 -1.84 12.37
C ALA A 65 -9.32 -2.93 11.38
N PHE A 66 -8.68 -3.01 10.21
CA PHE A 66 -9.01 -4.02 9.20
C PHE A 66 -8.59 -5.44 9.65
N ALA A 67 -7.44 -5.58 10.32
CA ALA A 67 -7.01 -6.87 10.88
C ALA A 67 -8.02 -7.39 11.91
N ALA A 68 -8.53 -6.51 12.80
CA ALA A 68 -9.58 -6.86 13.76
C ALA A 68 -10.89 -7.33 13.09
N MET A 69 -11.15 -6.91 11.85
CA MET A 69 -12.29 -7.36 11.03
C MET A 69 -11.97 -8.56 10.12
N GLY A 70 -10.81 -9.19 10.29
CA GLY A 70 -10.43 -10.41 9.55
C GLY A 70 -9.62 -10.19 8.27
N THR A 71 -9.11 -8.99 8.02
CA THR A 71 -8.15 -8.79 6.93
C THR A 71 -6.81 -9.43 7.29
N GLU A 72 -6.29 -10.26 6.39
CA GLU A 72 -5.01 -10.98 6.56
C GLU A 72 -3.93 -10.48 5.59
N LYS A 73 -4.34 -9.75 4.55
CA LYS A 73 -3.44 -9.25 3.51
C LYS A 73 -3.66 -7.77 3.26
N ILE A 74 -2.58 -6.98 3.33
CA ILE A 74 -2.60 -5.58 2.94
C ILE A 74 -1.65 -5.38 1.76
N ARG A 75 -2.15 -4.72 0.71
CA ARG A 75 -1.34 -4.30 -0.44
C ARG A 75 -1.10 -2.80 -0.36
N LEU A 76 0.15 -2.44 -0.21
CA LEU A 76 0.60 -1.05 -0.32
C LEU A 76 0.68 -0.67 -1.79
N THR A 77 0.03 0.43 -2.13
CA THR A 77 -0.07 0.95 -3.49
C THR A 77 -0.13 2.49 -3.46
N GLY A 78 -0.47 3.11 -4.58
CA GLY A 78 -0.60 4.56 -4.71
C GLY A 78 -0.33 4.99 -6.14
N GLY A 79 0.37 6.13 -6.32
CA GLY A 79 1.16 6.38 -7.50
C GLY A 79 2.32 5.39 -7.54
N GLU A 80 3.47 5.77 -6.99
CA GLU A 80 4.58 4.84 -6.73
C GLU A 80 4.91 4.84 -5.23
N PRO A 81 4.48 3.83 -4.46
CA PRO A 81 4.60 3.82 -3.00
C PRO A 81 6.05 3.85 -2.50
N THR A 82 6.99 3.32 -3.29
CA THR A 82 8.41 3.26 -2.92
C THR A 82 9.11 4.62 -2.98
N LEU A 83 8.44 5.66 -3.48
CA LEU A 83 8.95 7.04 -3.44
C LEU A 83 8.78 7.68 -2.06
N ARG A 84 7.89 7.15 -1.21
CA ARG A 84 7.77 7.65 0.16
C ARG A 84 9.06 7.37 0.94
N LYS A 85 9.57 8.40 1.60
CA LYS A 85 10.81 8.29 2.39
C LYS A 85 10.67 7.31 3.55
N ASP A 86 9.46 7.21 4.11
CA ASP A 86 9.10 6.34 5.23
C ASP A 86 8.50 4.98 4.79
N PHE A 87 8.63 4.61 3.51
CA PHE A 87 8.03 3.38 2.96
C PHE A 87 8.42 2.12 3.75
N LEU A 88 9.71 1.97 4.09
CA LEU A 88 10.18 0.79 4.84
C LEU A 88 9.54 0.72 6.24
N THR A 89 9.50 1.84 6.93
CA THR A 89 8.86 1.94 8.25
C THR A 89 7.36 1.65 8.19
N ILE A 90 6.69 2.09 7.11
CA ILE A 90 5.29 1.75 6.87
C ILE A 90 5.12 0.25 6.67
N ALA A 91 5.95 -0.37 5.83
CA ALA A 91 5.87 -1.80 5.55
C ALA A 91 6.09 -2.63 6.83
N GLU A 92 7.10 -2.29 7.62
CA GLU A 92 7.38 -2.90 8.93
C GLU A 92 6.18 -2.75 9.88
N SER A 93 5.67 -1.53 10.05
CA SER A 93 4.54 -1.27 10.94
C SER A 93 3.27 -2.03 10.54
N VAL A 94 3.04 -2.22 9.24
CA VAL A 94 1.91 -3.01 8.75
C VAL A 94 2.15 -4.51 8.94
N ALA A 95 3.38 -4.97 8.73
CA ALA A 95 3.75 -6.38 8.92
C ALA A 95 3.65 -6.81 10.39
N ASP A 96 3.93 -5.88 11.32
CA ASP A 96 3.87 -6.12 12.77
C ASP A 96 2.43 -6.11 13.33
N VAL A 97 1.42 -5.79 12.52
CA VAL A 97 0.03 -5.83 12.98
C VAL A 97 -0.43 -7.27 13.16
N GLU A 98 -0.86 -7.62 14.36
CA GLU A 98 -1.43 -8.94 14.65
C GLU A 98 -2.63 -9.23 13.72
N GLY A 99 -2.63 -10.41 13.10
CA GLY A 99 -3.62 -10.84 12.11
C GLY A 99 -3.21 -10.57 10.67
N ILE A 100 -2.29 -9.65 10.38
CA ILE A 100 -1.76 -9.46 9.04
C ILE A 100 -0.66 -10.49 8.76
N ARG A 101 -0.87 -11.31 7.74
CA ARG A 101 0.05 -12.38 7.32
C ARG A 101 0.83 -12.04 6.07
N HIS A 102 0.29 -11.13 5.26
CA HIS A 102 0.85 -10.79 3.95
C HIS A 102 0.85 -9.30 3.74
N VAL A 103 2.04 -8.73 3.55
CA VAL A 103 2.22 -7.37 3.03
C VAL A 103 2.64 -7.46 1.58
N ALA A 104 1.76 -7.03 0.69
CA ALA A 104 2.01 -7.00 -0.74
C ALA A 104 2.34 -5.57 -1.21
N LEU A 105 3.14 -5.47 -2.24
CA LEU A 105 3.51 -4.20 -2.87
C LEU A 105 3.09 -4.20 -4.34
N THR A 106 2.52 -3.09 -4.83
CA THR A 106 2.43 -2.80 -6.27
C THR A 106 3.36 -1.64 -6.59
N THR A 107 4.24 -1.82 -7.54
CA THR A 107 5.27 -0.85 -7.91
C THR A 107 5.51 -0.84 -9.41
N ASN A 108 5.98 0.28 -9.95
CA ASN A 108 6.48 0.37 -11.32
C ASN A 108 7.90 -0.24 -11.50
N GLY A 109 8.49 -0.75 -10.41
CA GLY A 109 9.78 -1.44 -10.44
C GLY A 109 11.01 -0.55 -10.48
N TYR A 110 10.87 0.78 -10.57
CA TYR A 110 12.00 1.71 -10.71
C TYR A 110 13.09 1.51 -9.65
N ARG A 111 12.69 1.23 -8.41
CA ARG A 111 13.62 1.02 -7.28
C ARG A 111 13.94 -0.45 -7.00
N MET A 112 13.30 -1.39 -7.68
CA MET A 112 13.31 -2.81 -7.32
C MET A 112 14.73 -3.40 -7.28
N ALA A 113 15.53 -3.17 -8.31
CA ALA A 113 16.89 -3.72 -8.37
C ALA A 113 17.77 -3.28 -7.18
N LYS A 114 17.52 -2.08 -6.65
CA LYS A 114 18.28 -1.50 -5.54
C LYS A 114 17.73 -1.93 -4.17
N ASP A 115 16.40 -1.91 -4.01
CA ASP A 115 15.78 -1.86 -2.69
C ASP A 115 15.00 -3.14 -2.33
N VAL A 116 14.87 -4.12 -3.23
CA VAL A 116 14.04 -5.32 -3.00
C VAL A 116 14.46 -6.13 -1.75
N ALA A 117 15.74 -6.15 -1.42
CA ALA A 117 16.24 -6.83 -0.23
C ALA A 117 15.76 -6.11 1.05
N ASP A 118 15.71 -4.78 1.03
CA ASP A 118 15.21 -3.97 2.14
C ASP A 118 13.71 -4.13 2.29
N TRP A 119 12.96 -4.17 1.19
CA TRP A 119 11.52 -4.44 1.21
C TRP A 119 11.21 -5.79 1.88
N LYS A 120 11.99 -6.82 1.53
CA LYS A 120 11.83 -8.14 2.16
C LYS A 120 12.10 -8.09 3.66
N ARG A 121 13.15 -7.38 4.10
CA ARG A 121 13.46 -7.21 5.53
C ARG A 121 12.37 -6.44 6.27
N ALA A 122 11.76 -5.47 5.61
CA ALA A 122 10.62 -4.70 6.13
C ALA A 122 9.29 -5.47 6.13
N GLY A 123 9.30 -6.77 5.81
CA GLY A 123 8.12 -7.63 5.89
C GLY A 123 7.28 -7.72 4.61
N VAL A 124 7.72 -7.14 3.48
CA VAL A 124 7.02 -7.33 2.19
C VAL A 124 7.16 -8.79 1.74
N THR A 125 6.01 -9.46 1.57
CA THR A 125 5.94 -10.89 1.22
C THR A 125 5.72 -11.15 -0.26
N SER A 126 5.20 -10.17 -1.00
CA SER A 126 4.96 -10.29 -2.45
C SER A 126 5.01 -8.94 -3.16
N VAL A 127 5.49 -8.95 -4.39
CA VAL A 127 5.61 -7.75 -5.24
C VAL A 127 4.92 -7.99 -6.57
N ASN A 128 4.05 -7.07 -6.96
CA ASN A 128 3.52 -6.98 -8.31
C ASN A 128 4.22 -5.81 -9.01
N VAL A 129 4.94 -6.12 -10.08
CA VAL A 129 5.58 -5.09 -10.91
C VAL A 129 4.66 -4.77 -12.08
N SER A 130 4.31 -3.50 -12.22
CA SER A 130 3.53 -2.99 -13.36
C SER A 130 4.50 -2.74 -14.52
N VAL A 131 4.40 -3.56 -15.56
CA VAL A 131 5.24 -3.47 -16.77
C VAL A 131 4.35 -3.51 -18.00
N ASP A 132 4.35 -2.45 -18.80
CA ASP A 132 3.53 -2.35 -20.01
C ASP A 132 4.22 -2.97 -21.22
N SER A 133 5.54 -2.97 -21.26
CA SER A 133 6.33 -3.58 -22.33
C SER A 133 7.69 -4.02 -21.81
N LEU A 134 8.24 -5.09 -22.42
CA LEU A 134 9.64 -5.50 -22.24
C LEU A 134 10.55 -4.95 -23.32
N ASP A 135 10.02 -4.22 -24.30
CA ASP A 135 10.81 -3.53 -25.33
C ASP A 135 11.18 -2.13 -24.81
N PRO A 136 12.50 -1.85 -24.59
CA PRO A 136 12.95 -0.55 -24.09
C PRO A 136 12.52 0.64 -24.94
N ARG A 137 12.29 0.42 -26.25
CA ARG A 137 11.85 1.48 -27.18
C ARG A 137 10.41 1.96 -26.93
N MET A 138 9.64 1.20 -26.17
CA MET A 138 8.26 1.56 -25.79
C MET A 138 8.16 2.41 -24.53
N PHE A 139 9.30 2.69 -23.86
CA PHE A 139 9.38 3.47 -22.62
C PHE A 139 9.90 4.90 -22.83
N HIS A 140 9.58 5.53 -23.95
CA HIS A 140 9.96 6.93 -24.25
C HIS A 140 8.87 7.93 -23.89
#